data_6e87f9b8c9b6f3ea0e0f71bd5afe27e5
#
_entry.id   6e87f9b8c9b6f3ea0e0f71bd5afe27e5
#
_cell.length_a   1.000
_cell.length_b   1.000
_cell.length_c   1.000
_cell.angle_alpha   90.00
_cell.angle_beta   90.00
_cell.angle_gamma   90.00
#
_symmetry.space_group_name_H-M   'P 1'
#
loop_
_entity.id
_entity.type
_entity.pdbx_description
1 polymer ?
#
loop_
_entity_poly.entity_id
_entity_poly.type
_entity_poly.pdbx_seq_one_letter_code
_entity_poly.pdbx_strand_id
1 'polypeptide(L)' 'MPLVNIKIAKDNVTPEKKAELIKGATQLLVDVLGKNPQTTVVIIEEVDTDNWGIGGISVTERRKLGL' A
#
# COMPACT_ATOMS: atom_id res chain seq x y z
N MET A 1 -9.84 9.64 -14.67
CA MET A 1 -9.34 9.67 -13.27
C MET A 1 -8.79 8.31 -12.89
N PRO A 2 -7.49 8.13 -12.88
CA PRO A 2 -6.92 6.87 -12.43
C PRO A 2 -6.95 6.75 -10.90
N LEU A 3 -7.01 5.52 -10.42
CA LEU A 3 -6.95 5.20 -9.00
C LEU A 3 -5.90 4.12 -8.78
N VAL A 4 -5.01 4.35 -7.82
CA VAL A 4 -4.05 3.36 -7.35
C VAL A 4 -4.42 3.00 -5.93
N ASN A 5 -4.60 1.71 -5.66
CA ASN A 5 -4.85 1.22 -4.32
C ASN A 5 -3.65 0.40 -3.85
N ILE A 6 -3.07 0.79 -2.74
CA ILE A 6 -1.93 0.10 -2.12
C ILE A 6 -2.40 -0.50 -0.81
N LYS A 7 -2.41 -1.83 -0.73
CA LYS A 7 -2.72 -2.52 0.51
C LYS A 7 -1.43 -3.03 1.12
N ILE A 8 -1.22 -2.71 2.38
CA ILE A 8 -0.04 -3.16 3.12
C ILE A 8 -0.47 -3.79 4.44
N ALA A 9 0.25 -4.81 4.85
CA ALA A 9 0.08 -5.35 6.20
C ALA A 9 0.54 -4.29 7.19
N LYS A 10 -0.23 -4.09 8.25
CA LYS A 10 0.05 -3.06 9.26
C LYS A 10 1.42 -3.30 9.89
N ASP A 11 2.31 -2.32 9.79
CA ASP A 11 3.70 -2.44 10.22
C ASP A 11 4.31 -1.08 10.59
N ASN A 12 3.54 -0.24 11.29
CA ASN A 12 3.99 1.05 11.80
C ASN A 12 4.57 1.99 10.72
N VAL A 13 3.95 2.00 9.56
CA VAL A 13 4.34 2.91 8.48
C VAL A 13 3.94 4.34 8.87
N THR A 14 4.91 5.24 8.85
CA THR A 14 4.70 6.62 9.27
C THR A 14 3.91 7.43 8.24
N PRO A 15 3.24 8.53 8.66
CA PRO A 15 2.59 9.44 7.71
C PRO A 15 3.56 9.96 6.63
N GLU A 16 4.83 10.18 6.98
CA GLU A 16 5.85 10.65 6.05
C GLU A 16 6.11 9.61 4.96
N LYS A 17 6.19 8.33 5.32
CA LYS A 17 6.37 7.24 4.35
C LYS A 17 5.14 7.07 3.48
N LYS A 18 3.95 7.23 4.05
CA LYS A 18 2.71 7.21 3.27
C LYS A 18 2.67 8.34 2.26
N ALA A 19 3.13 9.54 2.65
CA ALA A 19 3.21 10.68 1.72
C ALA A 19 4.17 10.39 0.57
N GLU A 20 5.30 9.73 0.83
CA GLU A 20 6.23 9.30 -0.23
C GLU A 20 5.59 8.30 -1.18
N LEU A 21 4.83 7.33 -0.65
CA LEU A 21 4.12 6.34 -1.46
C LEU A 21 3.09 7.02 -2.38
N ILE A 22 2.31 7.93 -1.82
CA ILE A 22 1.28 8.66 -2.59
C ILE A 22 1.94 9.46 -3.71
N LYS A 23 3.01 10.18 -3.39
CA LYS A 23 3.74 10.98 -4.39
C LYS A 23 4.34 10.10 -5.47
N GLY A 24 4.99 9.01 -5.08
CA GLY A 24 5.63 8.09 -6.03
C GLY A 24 4.65 7.38 -6.92
N ALA A 25 3.52 6.91 -6.39
CA ALA A 25 2.48 6.26 -7.18
C ALA A 25 1.86 7.23 -8.18
N THR A 26 1.61 8.47 -7.75
CA THR A 26 1.11 9.52 -8.66
C THR A 26 2.11 9.77 -9.79
N GLN A 27 3.39 9.91 -9.44
CA GLN A 27 4.43 10.18 -10.44
C GLN A 27 4.57 9.03 -11.44
N LEU A 28 4.41 7.79 -10.99
CA LEU A 28 4.43 6.62 -11.87
C LEU A 28 3.37 6.73 -12.98
N LEU A 29 2.15 7.11 -12.61
CA LEU A 29 1.07 7.24 -13.60
C LEU A 29 1.29 8.43 -14.53
N VAL A 30 1.91 9.50 -14.05
CA VAL A 30 2.31 10.63 -14.91
C VAL A 30 3.36 10.17 -15.93
N ASP A 31 4.40 9.48 -15.46
CA ASP A 31 5.51 9.10 -16.31
C ASP A 31 5.13 8.05 -17.37
N VAL A 32 4.34 7.08 -17.00
CA VAL A 32 4.00 5.95 -17.88
C VAL A 32 2.80 6.26 -18.76
N LEU A 33 1.77 6.86 -18.20
CA LEU A 33 0.49 7.04 -18.88
C LEU A 33 0.18 8.49 -19.24
N GLY A 34 0.99 9.44 -18.83
CA GLY A 34 0.72 10.87 -19.08
C GLY A 34 -0.51 11.37 -18.34
N LYS A 35 -0.87 10.77 -17.21
CA LYS A 35 -2.06 11.17 -16.47
C LYS A 35 -1.84 12.49 -15.75
N ASN A 36 -2.94 13.23 -15.54
CA ASN A 36 -2.92 14.48 -14.79
C ASN A 36 -2.73 14.17 -13.30
N PRO A 37 -1.66 14.66 -12.66
CA PRO A 37 -1.44 14.40 -11.22
C PRO A 37 -2.55 14.98 -10.35
N GLN A 38 -3.23 16.04 -10.78
CA GLN A 38 -4.28 16.69 -10.01
C GLN A 38 -5.56 15.83 -9.90
N THR A 39 -5.73 14.86 -10.79
CA THR A 39 -6.90 13.98 -10.80
C THR A 39 -6.54 12.52 -10.58
N THR A 40 -5.30 12.22 -10.26
CA THR A 40 -4.85 10.88 -9.92
C THR A 40 -5.07 10.63 -8.43
N VAL A 41 -5.81 9.56 -8.11
CA VAL A 41 -6.15 9.20 -6.74
C VAL A 41 -5.27 8.03 -6.29
N VAL A 42 -4.72 8.15 -5.10
CA VAL A 42 -3.95 7.07 -4.46
C VAL A 42 -4.56 6.80 -3.09
N ILE A 43 -4.89 5.54 -2.83
CA ILE A 43 -5.43 5.11 -1.55
C ILE A 43 -4.47 4.10 -0.94
N ILE A 44 -4.14 4.29 0.33
CA ILE A 44 -3.34 3.34 1.10
C ILE A 44 -4.26 2.72 2.15
N GLU A 45 -4.34 1.40 2.14
CA GLU A 45 -5.10 0.65 3.14
C GLU A 45 -4.13 -0.18 3.96
N GLU A 46 -4.13 0.05 5.27
CA GLU A 46 -3.40 -0.79 6.20
C GLU A 46 -4.33 -1.91 6.67
N VAL A 47 -3.89 -3.14 6.50
CA VAL A 47 -4.66 -4.33 6.89
C VAL A 47 -4.01 -4.93 8.12
N ASP A 48 -4.81 -5.20 9.17
CA ASP A 48 -4.31 -5.87 10.36
C ASP A 48 -3.70 -7.22 9.97
N THR A 49 -2.61 -7.59 10.64
CA THR A 49 -1.91 -8.84 10.34
C THR A 49 -2.75 -10.08 10.60
N ASP A 50 -3.76 -9.97 11.47
CA ASP A 50 -4.74 -11.03 11.68
C ASP A 50 -5.64 -11.25 10.47
N ASN A 51 -5.78 -10.23 9.64
CA ASN A 51 -6.67 -10.23 8.47
C ASN A 51 -5.94 -10.49 7.16
N TRP A 52 -4.64 -10.75 7.22
CA TRP A 52 -3.83 -11.03 6.04
C TRP A 52 -3.33 -12.46 6.09
N GLY A 53 -3.87 -13.31 5.23
CA GLY A 53 -3.51 -14.73 5.19
C GLY A 53 -2.55 -15.05 4.06
N ILE A 54 -1.57 -15.89 4.35
CA ILE A 54 -0.64 -16.43 3.36
C ILE A 54 -0.49 -17.92 3.64
N GLY A 55 -0.76 -18.74 2.64
CA GLY A 55 -0.63 -20.20 2.80
C GLY A 55 -1.56 -20.78 3.86
N GLY A 56 -2.71 -20.13 4.09
CA GLY A 56 -3.71 -20.62 5.03
C GLY A 56 -3.54 -20.13 6.46
N ILE A 57 -2.51 -19.35 6.76
CA ILE A 57 -2.31 -18.78 8.11
C ILE A 57 -2.12 -17.27 8.02
N SER A 58 -2.49 -16.57 9.09
CA SER A 58 -2.36 -15.13 9.16
C SER A 58 -0.90 -14.69 9.25
N VAL A 59 -0.62 -13.45 8.84
CA VAL A 59 0.71 -12.85 9.02
C VAL A 59 1.09 -12.83 10.49
N THR A 60 0.12 -12.61 11.39
CA THR A 60 0.35 -12.66 12.83
C THR A 60 0.96 -14.02 13.23
N GLU A 61 0.36 -15.12 12.78
CA GLU A 61 0.87 -16.45 13.07
C GLU A 61 2.21 -16.73 12.39
N ARG A 62 2.35 -16.29 11.13
CA ARG A 62 3.62 -16.46 10.41
C ARG A 62 4.78 -15.79 11.16
N ARG A 63 4.57 -14.59 11.69
CA ARG A 63 5.59 -13.87 12.46
C ARG A 63 5.95 -14.62 13.75
N LYS A 64 4.95 -15.21 14.44
CA LYS A 64 5.19 -16.04 15.62
C LYS A 64 6.01 -17.27 15.29
N LEU A 65 5.85 -17.83 14.10
CA LEU A 65 6.56 -19.02 13.64
C LEU A 65 7.94 -18.67 13.02
N GLY A 66 8.29 -17.39 12.94
CA GLY A 66 9.54 -16.96 12.35
C GLY A 66 9.58 -17.03 10.83
N LEU A 67 8.43 -17.02 10.21
CA LEU A 67 8.30 -17.13 8.74
C LEU A 67 8.28 -15.75 8.06
#